data_e3136e8c451aa63b56a1719d25c1f5e8
#
_entry.id   e3136e8c451aa63b56a1719d25c1f5e8
#
_cell.length_a   1.000
_cell.length_b   1.000
_cell.length_c   1.000
_cell.angle_alpha   90.00
_cell.angle_beta   90.00
_cell.angle_gamma   90.00
#
_symmetry.space_group_name_H-M   'P 1'
#
loop_
_entity.id
_entity.type
_entity.pdbx_description
1 polymer ?
#
loop_
_entity_poly.entity_id
_entity_poly.type
_entity_poly.pdbx_seq_one_letter_code
_entity_poly.pdbx_strand_id
1 'polypeptide(L)'
;MEINNVRLFSNMDVRTYEPPTIRRAQVLSEAKTTIAGKTVFLSHSSVDDAIVPAVISFFASFEASVYADDFDKRLPNPPSAITASILKSEIRKCPRFVVLTTPSSRTSRWIPWELGLADGYKGIPPNATLMFTPEGIVETWTKEQYFNLYPKIVNDNWNWVVTDPRGSATWPLKQWLHTPLL
;
A
#
# COMPACT_ATOMS: atom_id res chain seq x y z
N MET A 1 5.40 -23.10 -18.77
CA MET A 1 5.03 -23.47 -17.41
C MET A 1 4.11 -22.34 -16.91
N GLU A 2 2.81 -22.57 -16.99
CA GLU A 2 1.80 -21.57 -16.67
C GLU A 2 1.88 -21.27 -15.18
N ILE A 3 2.05 -19.99 -14.82
CA ILE A 3 1.89 -19.50 -13.46
C ILE A 3 0.39 -19.48 -13.20
N ASN A 4 -0.18 -20.65 -12.92
CA ASN A 4 -1.57 -20.79 -12.59
C ASN A 4 -1.84 -20.16 -11.21
N ASN A 5 -2.69 -19.16 -11.24
CA ASN A 5 -3.54 -18.72 -10.12
C ASN A 5 -2.83 -18.14 -8.90
N VAL A 6 -2.10 -17.08 -9.05
CA VAL A 6 -2.01 -16.10 -7.98
C VAL A 6 -3.39 -15.44 -7.85
N ARG A 7 -4.24 -15.98 -6.99
CA ARG A 7 -5.53 -15.38 -6.65
C ARG A 7 -5.28 -14.15 -5.81
N LEU A 8 -5.11 -13.02 -6.47
CA LEU A 8 -5.10 -11.71 -5.84
C LEU A 8 -6.43 -11.53 -5.09
N PHE A 9 -6.41 -11.45 -3.78
CA PHE A 9 -7.58 -11.24 -2.89
C PHE A 9 -8.80 -12.12 -3.17
N SER A 10 -8.67 -13.29 -3.77
CA SER A 10 -9.76 -14.00 -4.44
C SER A 10 -10.88 -14.49 -3.55
N ASN A 11 -10.78 -14.42 -2.22
CA ASN A 11 -11.84 -14.80 -1.30
C ASN A 11 -11.98 -13.90 -0.08
N MET A 12 -11.27 -12.76 -0.02
CA MET A 12 -11.41 -11.80 1.04
C MET A 12 -11.43 -10.40 0.44
N ASP A 13 -12.63 -9.89 0.25
CA ASP A 13 -12.83 -8.50 -0.13
C ASP A 13 -12.24 -7.62 0.98
N VAL A 14 -11.24 -6.81 0.64
CA VAL A 14 -10.65 -5.85 1.59
C VAL A 14 -11.72 -4.94 2.20
N ARG A 15 -12.84 -4.71 1.47
CA ARG A 15 -13.99 -3.94 1.96
C ARG A 15 -14.71 -4.61 3.11
N THR A 16 -14.69 -5.93 3.18
CA THR A 16 -15.34 -6.73 4.22
C THR A 16 -14.38 -7.27 5.26
N TYR A 17 -13.06 -6.98 5.12
CA TYR A 17 -12.07 -7.40 6.09
C TYR A 17 -12.30 -6.68 7.42
N GLU A 18 -12.81 -7.40 8.39
CA GLU A 18 -12.87 -6.98 9.78
C GLU A 18 -11.88 -7.83 10.61
N PRO A 19 -10.78 -7.24 11.07
CA PRO A 19 -9.85 -7.97 11.95
C PRO A 19 -10.56 -8.36 13.24
N PRO A 20 -10.40 -9.61 13.71
CA PRO A 20 -11.16 -10.15 14.84
C PRO A 20 -10.99 -9.39 16.17
N THR A 21 -9.94 -8.59 16.32
CA THR A 21 -9.53 -7.99 17.59
C THR A 21 -9.39 -6.47 17.57
N ILE A 22 -9.50 -5.82 16.42
CA ILE A 22 -9.24 -4.39 16.31
C ILE A 22 -10.55 -3.64 15.99
N ARG A 23 -10.97 -2.75 16.89
CA ARG A 23 -12.13 -1.88 16.65
C ARG A 23 -11.77 -0.89 15.54
N ARG A 24 -12.53 -0.89 14.45
CA ARG A 24 -12.34 -0.01 13.27
C ARG A 24 -12.10 1.46 13.65
N ALA A 25 -12.85 1.96 14.63
CA ALA A 25 -12.70 3.33 15.14
C ALA A 25 -11.33 3.59 15.78
N GLN A 26 -10.75 2.62 16.46
CA GLN A 26 -9.45 2.74 17.11
C GLN A 26 -8.32 2.78 16.06
N VAL A 27 -8.37 1.89 15.07
CA VAL A 27 -7.40 1.85 13.97
C VAL A 27 -7.42 3.15 13.17
N LEU A 28 -8.60 3.69 12.88
CA LEU A 28 -8.74 4.98 12.22
C LEU A 28 -8.25 6.14 13.09
N SER A 29 -8.47 6.07 14.41
CA SER A 29 -7.95 7.06 15.35
C SER A 29 -6.42 7.04 15.36
N GLU A 30 -5.80 5.87 15.37
CA GLU A 30 -4.35 5.71 15.32
C GLU A 30 -3.76 6.15 13.97
N ALA A 31 -4.46 5.94 12.87
CA ALA A 31 -4.05 6.45 11.55
C ALA A 31 -4.07 7.99 11.51
N LYS A 32 -5.01 8.61 12.25
CA LYS A 32 -5.14 10.08 12.36
C LYS A 32 -4.17 10.72 13.35
N THR A 33 -3.60 9.95 14.29
CA THR A 33 -2.68 10.46 15.28
C THR A 33 -1.23 10.31 14.80
N THR A 34 -0.44 11.26 15.21
CA THR A 34 1.00 11.47 15.02
C THR A 34 1.78 10.48 14.17
N ILE A 35 2.43 11.01 13.18
CA ILE A 35 3.21 10.38 12.11
C ILE A 35 4.46 9.63 12.60
N ALA A 36 4.92 9.90 13.83
CA ALA A 36 6.08 9.23 14.40
C ALA A 36 5.82 7.72 14.53
N GLY A 37 6.59 6.91 13.80
CA GLY A 37 6.54 5.46 13.90
C GLY A 37 5.54 4.76 12.96
N LYS A 38 5.02 5.44 11.92
CA LYS A 38 4.21 4.75 10.90
C LYS A 38 5.06 3.78 10.10
N THR A 39 4.56 2.55 9.95
CA THR A 39 5.25 1.47 9.23
C THR A 39 5.11 1.62 7.72
N VAL A 40 3.92 1.95 7.25
CA VAL A 40 3.55 1.97 5.83
C VAL A 40 3.06 3.35 5.41
N PHE A 41 3.59 3.89 4.33
CA PHE A 41 2.96 4.94 3.55
C PHE A 41 2.05 4.28 2.51
N LEU A 42 0.75 4.56 2.58
CA LEU A 42 -0.25 4.06 1.64
C LEU A 42 -0.56 5.13 0.59
N SER A 43 -0.06 4.93 -0.61
CA SER A 43 -0.39 5.73 -1.78
C SER A 43 -1.67 5.19 -2.44
N HIS A 44 -2.67 6.04 -2.64
CA HIS A 44 -3.97 5.65 -3.18
C HIS A 44 -4.60 6.78 -3.99
N SER A 45 -5.68 6.50 -4.69
CA SER A 45 -6.47 7.53 -5.35
C SER A 45 -7.54 8.05 -4.39
N SER A 46 -7.79 9.35 -4.36
CA SER A 46 -8.88 9.93 -3.55
C SER A 46 -10.27 9.38 -3.91
N VAL A 47 -10.45 8.81 -5.10
CA VAL A 47 -11.68 8.10 -5.46
C VAL A 47 -11.87 6.83 -4.62
N ASP A 48 -10.80 6.30 -4.06
CA ASP A 48 -10.78 5.05 -3.29
C ASP A 48 -10.90 5.24 -1.78
N ASP A 49 -11.17 6.47 -1.29
CA ASP A 49 -11.25 6.83 0.13
C ASP A 49 -12.18 5.89 0.93
N ALA A 50 -13.24 5.39 0.30
CA ALA A 50 -14.18 4.49 0.94
C ALA A 50 -13.57 3.13 1.35
N ILE A 51 -12.53 2.66 0.66
CA ILE A 51 -11.86 1.38 0.96
C ILE A 51 -10.59 1.54 1.81
N VAL A 52 -10.03 2.74 1.88
CA VAL A 52 -8.81 3.02 2.67
C VAL A 52 -8.93 2.57 4.13
N PRO A 53 -10.05 2.77 4.85
CA PRO A 53 -10.21 2.27 6.21
C PRO A 53 -10.07 0.75 6.35
N ALA A 54 -10.55 -0.02 5.37
CA ALA A 54 -10.40 -1.48 5.36
C ALA A 54 -8.95 -1.88 5.12
N VAL A 55 -8.24 -1.18 4.22
CA VAL A 55 -6.81 -1.40 3.98
C VAL A 55 -5.97 -1.08 5.22
N ILE A 56 -6.28 0.01 5.94
CA ILE A 56 -5.62 0.35 7.21
C ILE A 56 -5.85 -0.78 8.23
N SER A 57 -7.09 -1.26 8.36
CA SER A 57 -7.43 -2.37 9.26
C SER A 57 -6.70 -3.67 8.88
N PHE A 58 -6.56 -3.93 7.58
CA PHE A 58 -5.79 -5.05 7.07
C PHE A 58 -4.33 -4.99 7.53
N PHE A 59 -3.64 -3.88 7.34
CA PHE A 59 -2.25 -3.73 7.79
C PHE A 59 -2.12 -3.77 9.31
N ALA A 60 -3.09 -3.23 10.04
CA ALA A 60 -3.12 -3.28 11.50
C ALA A 60 -3.20 -4.72 12.03
N SER A 61 -3.85 -5.65 11.32
CA SER A 61 -3.85 -7.07 11.69
C SER A 61 -2.47 -7.73 11.61
N PHE A 62 -1.54 -7.12 10.89
CA PHE A 62 -0.11 -7.48 10.84
C PHE A 62 0.75 -6.60 11.75
N GLU A 63 0.14 -5.90 12.71
CA GLU A 63 0.83 -5.01 13.66
C GLU A 63 1.53 -3.81 12.99
N ALA A 64 1.12 -3.45 11.77
CA ALA A 64 1.66 -2.33 11.03
C ALA A 64 0.74 -1.10 11.10
N SER A 65 1.32 0.06 11.32
CA SER A 65 0.60 1.34 11.29
C SER A 65 0.73 2.01 9.93
N VAL A 66 -0.35 2.64 9.47
CA VAL A 66 -0.43 3.22 8.12
C VAL A 66 -0.51 4.74 8.20
N TYR A 67 0.24 5.41 7.32
CA TYR A 67 0.01 6.79 6.93
C TYR A 67 -0.78 6.81 5.63
N ALA A 68 -1.88 7.54 5.59
CA ALA A 68 -2.64 7.86 4.38
C ALA A 68 -2.91 9.37 4.38
N ASP A 69 -2.67 10.01 3.27
CA ASP A 69 -2.68 11.48 3.13
C ASP A 69 -4.06 12.09 3.39
N ASP A 70 -5.15 11.42 3.04
CA ASP A 70 -6.52 11.90 3.31
C ASP A 70 -6.83 12.15 4.79
N PHE A 71 -6.07 11.56 5.68
CA PHE A 71 -6.21 11.77 7.11
C PHE A 71 -5.25 12.82 7.67
N ASP A 72 -4.36 13.38 6.84
CA ASP A 72 -3.38 14.38 7.28
C ASP A 72 -3.92 15.80 7.18
N LYS A 73 -4.37 16.32 8.32
CA LYS A 73 -4.91 17.69 8.43
C LYS A 73 -3.92 18.81 8.10
N ARG A 74 -2.64 18.50 7.94
CA ARG A 74 -1.61 19.48 7.57
C ARG A 74 -1.63 19.78 6.06
N LEU A 75 -2.27 18.90 5.29
CA LEU A 75 -2.31 19.06 3.84
C LEU A 75 -3.30 20.16 3.45
N PRO A 76 -2.85 21.18 2.72
CA PRO A 76 -3.74 22.24 2.25
C PRO A 76 -4.65 21.75 1.11
N ASN A 77 -5.85 22.29 1.06
CA ASN A 77 -6.76 22.12 -0.05
C ASN A 77 -7.04 23.49 -0.67
N PRO A 78 -6.70 23.75 -1.94
CA PRO A 78 -6.12 22.81 -2.92
C PRO A 78 -4.65 22.46 -2.62
N PRO A 79 -4.14 21.34 -3.19
CA PRO A 79 -2.74 20.93 -3.07
C PRO A 79 -1.75 21.99 -3.54
N SER A 80 -0.63 22.12 -2.84
CA SER A 80 0.39 23.15 -3.07
C SER A 80 1.81 22.59 -2.90
N ALA A 81 2.82 23.44 -2.98
CA ALA A 81 4.21 23.08 -2.68
C ALA A 81 4.36 22.55 -1.23
N ILE A 82 3.51 23.00 -0.31
CA ILE A 82 3.47 22.49 1.08
C ILE A 82 3.03 21.04 1.09
N THR A 83 2.00 20.67 0.31
CA THR A 83 1.57 19.28 0.13
C THR A 83 2.73 18.40 -0.30
N ALA A 84 3.44 18.79 -1.36
CA ALA A 84 4.59 18.05 -1.87
C ALA A 84 5.70 17.89 -0.81
N SER A 85 5.96 18.93 -0.02
CA SER A 85 6.97 18.89 1.05
C SER A 85 6.60 17.91 2.16
N ILE A 86 5.33 17.92 2.59
CA ILE A 86 4.81 17.01 3.62
C ILE A 86 4.88 15.56 3.12
N LEU A 87 4.34 15.27 1.93
CA LEU A 87 4.34 13.92 1.37
C LEU A 87 5.76 13.36 1.20
N LYS A 88 6.71 14.17 0.69
CA LYS A 88 8.14 13.78 0.64
C LYS A 88 8.70 13.38 2.00
N SER A 89 8.38 14.17 3.04
CA SER A 89 8.82 13.87 4.40
C SER A 89 8.24 12.56 4.91
N GLU A 90 6.94 12.33 4.70
CA GLU A 90 6.26 11.13 5.19
C GLU A 90 6.67 9.87 4.43
N ILE A 91 6.80 9.94 3.10
CA ILE A 91 7.35 8.84 2.29
C ILE A 91 8.74 8.44 2.80
N ARG A 92 9.57 9.42 3.17
CA ARG A 92 10.93 9.15 3.68
C ARG A 92 10.92 8.50 5.06
N LYS A 93 9.99 8.91 5.94
CA LYS A 93 9.90 8.43 7.33
C LYS A 93 9.33 7.02 7.44
N CYS A 94 8.32 6.68 6.63
CA CYS A 94 7.73 5.36 6.65
C CYS A 94 8.71 4.33 6.07
N PRO A 95 9.07 3.25 6.77
CA PRO A 95 9.99 2.24 6.24
C PRO A 95 9.44 1.54 4.99
N ARG A 96 8.13 1.38 4.86
CA ARG A 96 7.49 0.73 3.73
C ARG A 96 6.61 1.70 2.95
N PHE A 97 6.53 1.46 1.64
CA PHE A 97 5.65 2.20 0.74
C PHE A 97 4.76 1.21 -0.02
N VAL A 98 3.47 1.43 0.00
CA VAL A 98 2.49 0.57 -0.68
C VAL A 98 1.61 1.41 -1.58
N VAL A 99 1.48 1.03 -2.83
CA VAL A 99 0.47 1.58 -3.74
C VAL A 99 -0.78 0.69 -3.70
N LEU A 100 -1.92 1.27 -3.34
CA LEU A 100 -3.20 0.62 -3.52
C LEU A 100 -3.62 0.76 -4.99
N THR A 101 -3.53 -0.34 -5.72
CA THR A 101 -3.85 -0.34 -7.15
C THR A 101 -5.30 -0.71 -7.39
N THR A 102 -6.05 0.24 -7.92
CA THR A 102 -7.47 0.13 -8.29
C THR A 102 -7.66 0.66 -9.70
N PRO A 103 -8.82 0.49 -10.34
CA PRO A 103 -9.11 1.17 -11.59
C PRO A 103 -8.88 2.69 -11.51
N SER A 104 -9.16 3.31 -10.38
CA SER A 104 -9.00 4.75 -10.14
C SER A 104 -7.54 5.19 -10.05
N SER A 105 -6.65 4.35 -9.57
CA SER A 105 -5.23 4.70 -9.40
C SER A 105 -4.53 5.02 -10.73
N ARG A 106 -5.03 4.52 -11.87
CA ARG A 106 -4.51 4.83 -13.21
C ARG A 106 -4.64 6.29 -13.61
N THR A 107 -5.66 6.96 -13.10
CA THR A 107 -5.92 8.39 -13.40
C THR A 107 -5.34 9.32 -12.37
N SER A 108 -4.79 8.80 -11.28
CA SER A 108 -4.13 9.60 -10.26
C SER A 108 -2.85 10.25 -10.81
N ARG A 109 -2.72 11.55 -10.57
CA ARG A 109 -1.51 12.30 -10.92
C ARG A 109 -0.45 12.21 -9.84
N TRP A 110 -0.84 11.84 -8.61
CA TRP A 110 0.05 11.77 -7.45
C TRP A 110 0.73 10.41 -7.32
N ILE A 111 0.03 9.30 -7.57
CA ILE A 111 0.58 7.96 -7.42
C ILE A 111 1.90 7.75 -8.18
N PRO A 112 2.04 8.09 -9.48
CA PRO A 112 3.31 7.93 -10.18
C PRO A 112 4.44 8.76 -9.58
N TRP A 113 4.12 9.98 -9.12
CA TRP A 113 5.10 10.85 -8.49
C TRP A 113 5.55 10.33 -7.12
N GLU A 114 4.62 9.87 -6.29
CA GLU A 114 4.90 9.29 -4.98
C GLU A 114 5.69 7.99 -5.09
N LEU A 115 5.32 7.13 -6.05
CA LEU A 115 6.03 5.88 -6.32
C LEU A 115 7.48 6.15 -6.76
N GLY A 116 7.69 7.12 -7.66
CA GLY A 116 9.04 7.52 -8.07
C GLY A 116 9.88 8.09 -6.93
N LEU A 117 9.26 8.85 -6.00
CA LEU A 117 9.95 9.31 -4.80
C LEU A 117 10.31 8.16 -3.85
N ALA A 118 9.36 7.24 -3.64
CA ALA A 118 9.59 6.07 -2.79
C ALA A 118 10.73 5.20 -3.33
N ASP A 119 10.74 5.00 -4.65
CA ASP A 119 11.81 4.29 -5.35
C ASP A 119 13.17 4.94 -5.11
N GLY A 120 13.26 6.25 -5.32
CA GLY A 120 14.50 7.00 -5.10
C GLY A 120 14.97 7.05 -3.64
N TYR A 121 14.04 7.04 -2.66
CA TYR A 121 14.40 7.13 -1.25
C TYR A 121 14.70 5.78 -0.60
N LYS A 122 14.07 4.70 -1.07
CA LYS A 122 14.09 3.39 -0.41
C LYS A 122 14.92 2.36 -1.14
N GLY A 123 15.35 2.68 -2.36
CA GLY A 123 15.97 1.72 -3.27
C GLY A 123 14.98 0.67 -3.78
N ILE A 124 15.32 0.05 -4.88
CA ILE A 124 14.54 -1.04 -5.47
C ILE A 124 14.91 -2.34 -4.76
N PRO A 125 14.04 -3.23 -4.80
CA PRO A 125 13.10 -3.77 -3.84
C PRO A 125 13.77 -4.30 -2.57
N PRO A 126 13.09 -4.56 -1.49
CA PRO A 126 11.67 -4.87 -1.41
C PRO A 126 10.84 -3.81 -0.66
N ASN A 127 11.23 -2.55 -0.63
CA ASN A 127 10.68 -1.56 0.30
C ASN A 127 9.48 -0.78 -0.27
N ALA A 128 9.35 -0.72 -1.60
CA ALA A 128 8.16 -0.26 -2.28
C ALA A 128 7.46 -1.45 -2.94
N THR A 129 6.14 -1.56 -2.79
CA THR A 129 5.36 -2.67 -3.31
C THR A 129 3.97 -2.24 -3.76
N LEU A 130 3.32 -3.07 -4.53
CA LEU A 130 1.97 -2.87 -5.02
C LEU A 130 1.01 -3.81 -4.30
N MET A 131 -0.17 -3.28 -3.95
CA MET A 131 -1.28 -4.05 -3.41
C MET A 131 -2.47 -3.90 -4.34
N PHE A 132 -2.94 -5.00 -4.91
CA PHE A 132 -4.05 -4.99 -5.86
C PHE A 132 -5.36 -5.28 -5.14
N THR A 133 -6.43 -4.57 -5.55
CA THR A 133 -7.79 -4.90 -5.09
C THR A 133 -8.43 -5.94 -6.00
N PRO A 134 -9.40 -6.73 -5.48
CA PRO A 134 -10.04 -7.81 -6.25
C PRO A 134 -10.79 -7.35 -7.48
N GLU A 135 -11.27 -6.11 -7.48
CA GLU A 135 -12.03 -5.54 -8.60
C GLU A 135 -11.15 -5.06 -9.75
N GLY A 136 -9.85 -5.02 -9.54
CA GLY A 136 -8.91 -4.73 -10.62
C GLY A 136 -8.82 -5.98 -11.51
N ILE A 137 -9.37 -5.91 -12.71
CA ILE A 137 -9.08 -6.91 -13.72
C ILE A 137 -7.57 -6.87 -13.93
N VAL A 138 -6.89 -7.86 -13.40
CA VAL A 138 -5.41 -7.98 -13.36
C VAL A 138 -4.78 -7.69 -14.73
N GLU A 139 -5.46 -8.09 -15.80
CA GLU A 139 -5.00 -7.90 -17.18
C GLU A 139 -4.89 -6.43 -17.63
N THR A 140 -5.66 -5.52 -17.04
CA THR A 140 -5.59 -4.10 -17.41
C THR A 140 -4.48 -3.35 -16.69
N TRP A 141 -4.05 -3.83 -15.52
CA TRP A 141 -3.02 -3.21 -14.70
C TRP A 141 -1.60 -3.58 -15.12
N THR A 142 -1.42 -4.80 -15.64
CA THR A 142 -0.14 -5.27 -16.18
C THR A 142 0.32 -4.47 -17.40
N LYS A 143 -0.52 -3.60 -17.96
CA LYS A 143 -0.17 -2.72 -19.07
C LYS A 143 0.67 -1.51 -18.66
N GLU A 144 0.63 -1.11 -17.40
CA GLU A 144 1.54 -0.10 -16.89
C GLU A 144 2.91 -0.76 -16.68
N GLN A 145 3.79 -0.60 -17.65
CA GLN A 145 5.09 -1.30 -17.69
C GLN A 145 5.90 -1.13 -16.40
N TYR A 146 5.86 0.06 -15.78
CA TYR A 146 6.61 0.33 -14.57
C TYR A 146 6.07 -0.41 -13.34
N PHE A 147 4.80 -0.80 -13.28
CA PHE A 147 4.28 -1.62 -12.18
C PHE A 147 4.91 -3.01 -12.12
N ASN A 148 5.40 -3.52 -13.24
CA ASN A 148 6.09 -4.81 -13.28
C ASN A 148 7.51 -4.76 -12.68
N LEU A 149 8.00 -3.56 -12.34
CA LEU A 149 9.28 -3.39 -11.67
C LEU A 149 9.18 -3.64 -10.15
N TYR A 150 7.96 -3.61 -9.59
CA TYR A 150 7.75 -3.65 -8.14
C TYR A 150 7.22 -4.99 -7.65
N PRO A 151 7.61 -5.40 -6.43
CA PRO A 151 7.00 -6.51 -5.71
C PRO A 151 5.50 -6.32 -5.55
N LYS A 152 4.80 -7.39 -5.26
CA LYS A 152 3.34 -7.41 -5.11
C LYS A 152 2.95 -8.07 -3.79
N ILE A 153 2.02 -7.48 -3.07
CA ILE A 153 1.36 -8.13 -1.94
C ILE A 153 0.27 -9.04 -2.51
N VAL A 154 0.36 -10.32 -2.24
CA VAL A 154 -0.56 -11.34 -2.74
C VAL A 154 -0.98 -12.30 -1.65
N ASN A 155 -2.15 -12.92 -1.82
CA ASN A 155 -2.59 -14.02 -0.94
C ASN A 155 -2.23 -15.35 -1.63
N ASP A 156 -1.33 -16.09 -1.03
CA ASP A 156 -0.93 -17.43 -1.46
C ASP A 156 -1.41 -18.47 -0.45
N ASN A 157 -2.43 -19.24 -0.81
CA ASN A 157 -3.00 -20.28 0.03
C ASN A 157 -3.29 -19.81 1.47
N TRP A 158 -4.01 -18.71 1.61
CA TRP A 158 -4.37 -18.06 2.89
C TRP A 158 -3.21 -17.38 3.61
N ASN A 159 -2.02 -17.36 3.02
CA ASN A 159 -0.87 -16.65 3.55
C ASN A 159 -0.65 -15.36 2.74
N TRP A 160 -0.58 -14.24 3.45
CA TRP A 160 -0.21 -12.99 2.82
C TRP A 160 1.30 -12.90 2.68
N VAL A 161 1.75 -12.71 1.46
CA VAL A 161 3.18 -12.63 1.11
C VAL A 161 3.46 -11.43 0.21
N VAL A 162 4.71 -10.99 0.23
CA VAL A 162 5.26 -10.07 -0.77
C VAL A 162 6.06 -10.92 -1.74
N THR A 163 5.71 -10.85 -3.02
CA THR A 163 6.38 -11.61 -4.09
C THR A 163 7.20 -10.63 -4.94
N ASP A 164 8.44 -10.99 -5.24
CA ASP A 164 9.28 -10.20 -6.14
C ASP A 164 8.69 -10.11 -7.55
N PRO A 165 9.12 -9.14 -8.38
CA PRO A 165 8.54 -8.94 -9.71
C PRO A 165 8.66 -10.14 -10.64
N ARG A 166 9.65 -11.02 -10.41
CA ARG A 166 9.89 -12.23 -11.21
C ARG A 166 9.18 -13.45 -10.64
N GLY A 167 8.56 -13.35 -9.46
CA GLY A 167 7.94 -14.47 -8.77
C GLY A 167 8.96 -15.49 -8.23
N SER A 168 10.24 -15.12 -8.15
CA SER A 168 11.33 -16.03 -7.76
C SER A 168 11.58 -16.03 -6.25
N ALA A 169 11.15 -15.00 -5.54
CA ALA A 169 11.29 -14.87 -4.09
C ALA A 169 10.00 -14.36 -3.45
N THR A 170 9.69 -14.89 -2.28
CA THR A 170 8.54 -14.48 -1.48
C THR A 170 8.93 -14.26 -0.03
N TRP A 171 8.30 -13.29 0.61
CA TRP A 171 8.48 -12.99 2.04
C TRP A 171 7.11 -12.98 2.72
N PRO A 172 6.92 -13.60 3.90
CA PRO A 172 5.71 -13.42 4.68
C PRO A 172 5.45 -11.92 4.90
N LEU A 173 4.20 -11.47 4.69
CA LEU A 173 3.86 -10.04 4.77
C LEU A 173 4.26 -9.44 6.13
N LYS A 174 3.97 -10.14 7.23
CA LYS A 174 4.37 -9.67 8.57
C LYS A 174 5.87 -9.50 8.69
N GLN A 175 6.66 -10.44 8.20
CA GLN A 175 8.11 -10.34 8.21
C GLN A 175 8.59 -9.16 7.37
N TRP A 176 8.07 -9.01 6.16
CA TRP A 176 8.41 -7.89 5.28
C TRP A 176 8.13 -6.53 5.93
N LEU A 177 6.98 -6.39 6.61
CA LEU A 177 6.60 -5.14 7.27
C LEU A 177 7.58 -4.73 8.38
N HIS A 178 8.15 -5.68 9.11
CA HIS A 178 8.92 -5.44 10.33
C HIS A 178 10.43 -5.69 10.20
N THR A 179 10.89 -6.27 9.10
CA THR A 179 12.35 -6.42 8.87
C THR A 179 13.00 -5.06 8.68
N PRO A 180 14.10 -4.74 9.37
CA PRO A 180 14.84 -3.51 9.12
C PRO A 180 15.26 -3.38 7.66
N LEU A 181 15.31 -2.15 7.16
CA LEU A 181 15.91 -1.84 5.87
C LEU A 181 17.42 -2.05 6.00
N LEU A 182 18.00 -2.87 5.13
CA LEU A 182 19.45 -3.01 5.03
C LEU A 182 20.05 -1.81 4.31
#